data_2fe4c885289c75c6f5ddecec567e43ef
#
_entry.id   2fe4c885289c75c6f5ddecec567e43ef
#
_cell.length_a   1.000
_cell.length_b   1.000
_cell.length_c   1.000
_cell.angle_alpha   90.00
_cell.angle_beta   90.00
_cell.angle_gamma   90.00
#
_symmetry.space_group_name_H-M   'P 1'
#
loop_
_entity.id
_entity.type
_entity.pdbx_description
1 polymer ?
#
loop_
_entity_poly.entity_id
_entity_poly.type
_entity_poly.pdbx_seq_one_letter_code
_entity_poly.pdbx_strand_id
1 'polypeptide(L)'
;MAMKTPVHPGQLVKANVEALGLSVPAAAAALGVTRQQLYNVMAGRSAISPEMAVRLEKAMGGSADHWLRMQNAHDLSLIRSEKHLPIRRIKRKAA
;
A
#
# COMPACT_ATOMS: atom_id res chain seq x y z
N MET A 1 1.33 -25.70 0.34
CA MET A 1 2.22 -24.59 -0.02
C MET A 1 1.82 -23.35 0.75
N ALA A 2 2.76 -22.76 1.46
CA ALA A 2 2.43 -21.54 2.21
C ALA A 2 2.13 -20.40 1.24
N MET A 3 1.02 -19.69 1.49
CA MET A 3 0.70 -18.51 0.69
C MET A 3 1.65 -17.39 1.07
N LYS A 4 2.32 -16.86 0.07
CA LYS A 4 3.17 -15.69 0.30
C LYS A 4 2.32 -14.47 0.56
N THR A 5 2.74 -13.66 1.54
CA THR A 5 2.14 -12.36 1.74
C THR A 5 2.34 -11.51 0.48
N PRO A 6 1.27 -10.89 -0.05
CA PRO A 6 1.43 -9.95 -1.16
C PRO A 6 2.43 -8.86 -0.79
N VAL A 7 3.24 -8.44 -1.77
CA VAL A 7 4.24 -7.40 -1.53
C VAL A 7 3.56 -6.09 -1.18
N HIS A 8 4.24 -5.28 -0.39
CA HIS A 8 3.77 -3.93 -0.10
C HIS A 8 3.75 -3.12 -1.40
N PRO A 9 2.65 -2.40 -1.70
CA PRO A 9 2.56 -1.66 -2.96
C PRO A 9 3.60 -0.55 -3.12
N GLY A 10 4.27 -0.16 -2.04
CA GLY A 10 5.41 0.77 -2.11
C GLY A 10 6.53 0.27 -3.02
N GLN A 11 6.70 -1.05 -3.14
CA GLN A 11 7.67 -1.62 -4.08
C GLN A 11 7.30 -1.31 -5.52
N LEU A 12 6.01 -1.31 -5.84
CA LEU A 12 5.56 -0.95 -7.18
C LEU A 12 5.72 0.56 -7.43
N VAL A 13 5.51 1.39 -6.42
CA VAL A 13 5.81 2.82 -6.51
C VAL A 13 7.28 3.02 -6.84
N LYS A 14 8.16 2.34 -6.12
CA LYS A 14 9.62 2.39 -6.37
C LYS A 14 9.95 1.96 -7.80
N ALA A 15 9.39 0.85 -8.25
CA ALA A 15 9.62 0.34 -9.59
C ALA A 15 9.15 1.33 -10.65
N ASN A 16 8.00 1.98 -10.43
CA ASN A 16 7.48 2.98 -11.36
C ASN A 16 8.36 4.21 -11.41
N VAL A 17 8.86 4.69 -10.27
CA VAL A 17 9.79 5.82 -10.20
C VAL A 17 11.05 5.50 -11.01
N GLU A 18 11.62 4.32 -10.84
CA GLU A 18 12.79 3.85 -11.56
C GLU A 18 12.51 3.72 -13.06
N ALA A 19 11.37 3.13 -13.44
CA ALA A 19 10.98 2.93 -14.82
C ALA A 19 10.77 4.26 -15.57
N LEU A 20 10.28 5.27 -14.85
CA LEU A 20 10.10 6.62 -15.41
C LEU A 20 11.40 7.42 -15.47
N GLY A 21 12.49 6.88 -14.94
CA GLY A 21 13.77 7.57 -14.90
C GLY A 21 13.81 8.79 -13.98
N LEU A 22 12.89 8.84 -13.00
CA LEU A 22 12.81 9.97 -12.09
C LEU A 22 13.72 9.78 -10.88
N SER A 23 14.33 10.87 -10.44
CA SER A 23 14.94 10.90 -9.11
C SER A 23 13.85 10.95 -8.04
N VAL A 24 14.19 10.55 -6.81
CA VAL A 24 13.22 10.63 -5.71
C VAL A 24 12.73 12.06 -5.47
N PRO A 25 13.61 13.09 -5.46
CA PRO A 25 13.13 14.47 -5.34
C PRO A 25 12.14 14.86 -6.44
N ALA A 26 12.40 14.46 -7.68
CA ALA A 26 11.50 14.78 -8.79
C ALA A 26 10.16 14.07 -8.66
N ALA A 27 10.19 12.80 -8.27
CA ALA A 27 8.96 12.03 -8.05
C ALA A 27 8.15 12.60 -6.89
N ALA A 28 8.80 12.97 -5.79
CA ALA A 28 8.12 13.58 -4.64
C ALA A 28 7.46 14.90 -5.04
N ALA A 29 8.16 15.72 -5.81
CA ALA A 29 7.61 16.99 -6.30
C ALA A 29 6.40 16.75 -7.19
N ALA A 30 6.45 15.77 -8.09
CA ALA A 30 5.35 15.43 -8.97
C ALA A 30 4.12 14.95 -8.19
N LEU A 31 4.33 14.20 -7.12
CA LEU A 31 3.26 13.69 -6.25
C LEU A 31 2.76 14.74 -5.25
N GLY A 32 3.50 15.82 -5.06
CA GLY A 32 3.17 16.84 -4.07
C GLY A 32 3.37 16.38 -2.64
N VAL A 33 4.34 15.51 -2.41
CA VAL A 33 4.68 14.99 -1.08
C VAL A 33 6.14 15.30 -0.77
N THR A 34 6.53 15.14 0.49
CA THR A 34 7.94 15.28 0.87
C THR A 34 8.73 14.06 0.42
N ARG A 35 10.05 14.24 0.27
CA ARG A 35 10.94 13.11 -0.03
C ARG A 35 10.83 12.02 1.03
N GLN A 36 10.76 12.42 2.29
CA GLN A 36 10.66 11.48 3.40
C GLN A 36 9.37 10.65 3.34
N GLN A 37 8.24 11.30 3.01
CA GLN A 37 6.98 10.59 2.82
C GLN A 37 7.10 9.56 1.71
N LEU A 38 7.71 9.93 0.59
CA LEU A 38 7.89 9.01 -0.53
C LEU A 38 8.84 7.86 -0.17
N TYR A 39 9.95 8.16 0.49
CA TYR A 39 10.87 7.10 0.96
C TYR A 39 10.17 6.12 1.89
N ASN A 40 9.36 6.62 2.82
CA ASN A 40 8.64 5.74 3.74
C ASN A 40 7.67 4.81 3.02
N VAL A 41 6.96 5.31 2.02
CA VAL A 41 6.06 4.48 1.21
C VAL A 41 6.85 3.44 0.41
N MET A 42 7.90 3.86 -0.29
CA MET A 42 8.72 2.95 -1.10
C MET A 42 9.41 1.87 -0.28
N ALA A 43 9.77 2.19 0.95
CA ALA A 43 10.41 1.24 1.87
C ALA A 43 9.40 0.35 2.60
N GLY A 44 8.11 0.57 2.42
CA GLY A 44 7.07 -0.21 3.10
C GLY A 44 6.88 0.18 4.57
N ARG A 45 7.45 1.30 5.01
CA ARG A 45 7.29 1.78 6.38
C ARG A 45 5.98 2.51 6.61
N SER A 46 5.40 3.07 5.55
CA SER A 46 4.11 3.74 5.59
C SER A 46 3.17 3.09 4.59
N ALA A 47 1.92 2.95 4.98
CA ALA A 47 0.87 2.48 4.07
C ALA A 47 0.53 3.56 3.05
N ILE A 48 0.01 3.12 1.91
CA ILE A 48 -0.59 4.04 0.94
C ILE A 48 -1.97 4.42 1.46
N SER A 49 -2.11 5.71 1.84
CA SER A 49 -3.39 6.26 2.27
C SER A 49 -4.30 6.54 1.07
N PRO A 50 -5.60 6.77 1.29
CA PRO A 50 -6.50 7.19 0.20
C PRO A 50 -5.99 8.43 -0.54
N GLU A 51 -5.47 9.41 0.19
CA GLU A 51 -4.93 10.62 -0.44
C GLU A 51 -3.70 10.29 -1.31
N MET A 52 -2.79 9.48 -0.78
CA MET A 52 -1.61 9.06 -1.55
C MET A 52 -2.03 8.26 -2.80
N ALA A 53 -3.05 7.41 -2.67
CA ALA A 53 -3.55 6.63 -3.79
C ALA A 53 -4.08 7.55 -4.92
N VAL A 54 -4.78 8.62 -4.57
CA VAL A 54 -5.26 9.59 -5.55
C VAL A 54 -4.08 10.34 -6.20
N ARG A 55 -3.07 10.71 -5.42
CA ARG A 55 -1.88 11.36 -5.96
C ARG A 55 -1.15 10.45 -6.96
N LEU A 56 -1.02 9.16 -6.61
CA LEU A 56 -0.41 8.17 -7.50
C LEU A 56 -1.21 8.01 -8.80
N GLU A 57 -2.54 7.94 -8.69
CA GLU A 57 -3.41 7.86 -9.85
C GLU A 57 -3.19 9.03 -10.80
N LYS A 58 -3.13 10.25 -10.26
CA LYS A 58 -2.95 11.46 -11.06
C LYS A 58 -1.57 11.58 -11.68
N ALA A 59 -0.54 11.18 -10.94
CA ALA A 59 0.83 11.38 -11.38
C ALA A 59 1.38 10.22 -12.22
N MET A 60 0.98 9.00 -11.92
CA MET A 60 1.55 7.78 -12.54
C MET A 60 0.54 6.95 -13.32
N GLY A 61 -0.74 7.28 -13.23
CA GLY A 61 -1.81 6.49 -13.84
C GLY A 61 -2.27 5.36 -12.94
N GLY A 62 -3.08 4.47 -13.49
CA GLY A 62 -3.75 3.44 -12.73
C GLY A 62 -4.96 3.99 -12.00
N SER A 63 -5.46 3.29 -11.00
CA SER A 63 -6.59 3.75 -10.20
C SER A 63 -6.24 3.77 -8.71
N ALA A 64 -6.79 4.75 -8.00
CA ALA A 64 -6.64 4.85 -6.56
C ALA A 64 -7.18 3.59 -5.88
N ASP A 65 -8.29 3.06 -6.37
CA ASP A 65 -8.89 1.83 -5.84
C ASP A 65 -7.93 0.65 -5.92
N HIS A 66 -7.20 0.53 -7.01
CA HIS A 66 -6.23 -0.56 -7.18
C HIS A 66 -5.08 -0.43 -6.20
N TRP A 67 -4.54 0.78 -6.02
CA TRP A 67 -3.48 1.02 -5.03
C TRP A 67 -3.92 0.62 -3.63
N LEU A 68 -5.16 0.99 -3.25
CA LEU A 68 -5.69 0.66 -1.93
C LEU A 68 -5.99 -0.84 -1.78
N ARG A 69 -6.43 -1.51 -2.85
CA ARG A 69 -6.62 -2.97 -2.81
C ARG A 69 -5.31 -3.70 -2.57
N MET A 70 -4.23 -3.26 -3.20
CA MET A 70 -2.91 -3.85 -2.98
C MET A 70 -2.43 -3.64 -1.55
N GLN A 71 -2.64 -2.44 -1.00
CA GLN A 71 -2.28 -2.14 0.37
C GLN A 71 -3.08 -2.99 1.34
N ASN A 72 -4.38 -3.09 1.14
CA ASN A 72 -5.25 -3.90 2.00
C ASN A 72 -4.89 -5.38 1.93
N ALA A 73 -4.61 -5.90 0.75
CA ALA A 73 -4.22 -7.30 0.60
C ALA A 73 -2.94 -7.61 1.39
N HIS A 74 -1.96 -6.71 1.31
CA HIS A 74 -0.71 -6.85 2.06
C HIS A 74 -0.97 -6.83 3.56
N ASP A 75 -1.69 -5.81 4.04
CA ASP A 75 -1.95 -5.62 5.47
C ASP A 75 -2.76 -6.77 6.07
N LEU A 76 -3.81 -7.19 5.38
CA LEU A 76 -4.66 -8.29 5.86
C LEU A 76 -3.89 -9.60 5.92
N SER A 77 -3.05 -9.86 4.93
CA SER A 77 -2.23 -11.07 4.91
C SER A 77 -1.26 -11.11 6.09
N LEU A 78 -0.63 -9.98 6.42
CA LEU A 78 0.26 -9.90 7.58
C LEU A 78 -0.48 -10.17 8.88
N ILE A 79 -1.63 -9.54 9.08
CA ILE A 79 -2.40 -9.72 10.31
C ILE A 79 -2.87 -11.17 10.44
N ARG A 80 -3.36 -11.76 9.35
CA ARG A 80 -3.87 -13.13 9.36
C ARG A 80 -2.78 -14.17 9.60
N SER A 81 -1.54 -13.90 9.19
CA SER A 81 -0.44 -14.84 9.35
C SER A 81 0.37 -14.63 10.63
N GLU A 82 0.45 -13.40 11.13
CA GLU A 82 1.35 -13.06 12.23
C GLU A 82 0.65 -12.85 13.57
N LYS A 83 -0.63 -12.51 13.53
CA LYS A 83 -1.36 -12.22 14.77
C LYS A 83 -2.46 -13.24 15.01
N HIS A 84 -2.44 -13.80 16.22
CA HIS A 84 -3.57 -14.58 16.71
C HIS A 84 -4.52 -13.62 17.44
N LEU A 85 -5.71 -13.46 16.92
CA LEU A 85 -6.72 -12.62 17.53
C LEU A 85 -7.70 -13.52 18.28
N PRO A 86 -7.74 -13.45 19.63
CA PRO A 86 -8.59 -14.32 20.43
C PRO A 86 -10.04 -13.85 20.43
N ILE A 87 -10.65 -13.86 19.26
CA ILE A 87 -11.99 -13.37 19.07
C ILE A 87 -12.91 -14.54 18.81
N ARG A 88 -14.00 -14.60 19.57
CA ARG A 88 -15.04 -15.60 19.39
C ARG A 88 -16.13 -15.07 18.48
N ARG A 89 -16.66 -15.96 17.69
CA ARG A 89 -17.81 -15.62 16.85
C ARG A 89 -19.02 -15.34 17.74
N ILE A 90 -19.69 -14.25 17.46
CA ILE A 90 -20.94 -13.91 18.16
C ILE A 90 -22.03 -14.83 17.65
N LYS A 91 -22.73 -15.50 18.62
CA LYS A 91 -23.87 -16.31 18.25
C LYS A 91 -25.07 -15.40 18.03
N ARG A 92 -25.73 -15.59 16.90
CA ARG A 92 -26.99 -14.90 16.66
C ARG A 92 -28.11 -15.56 17.42
N LYS A 93 -28.99 -14.77 18.04
CA LYS A 93 -30.23 -15.29 18.56
C LYS A 93 -31.11 -15.76 17.40
N ALA A 94 -31.74 -16.90 17.56
CA ALA A 94 -32.73 -17.35 16.61
C ALA A 94 -33.90 -16.35 16.59
N ALA A 95 -34.37 -16.03 15.40
CA ALA A 95 -35.51 -15.12 15.24
C ALA A 95 -36.78 -15.77 15.76
#